data_d6e9026302dc5dc82d3c29e1e08f7e00
#
_entry.id   d6e9026302dc5dc82d3c29e1e08f7e00
#
_cell.length_a   1.000
_cell.length_b   1.000
_cell.length_c   1.000
_cell.angle_alpha   90.00
_cell.angle_beta   90.00
_cell.angle_gamma   90.00
#
_symmetry.space_group_name_H-M   'P 1'
#
loop_
_entity.id
_entity.type
_entity.pdbx_description
1 polymer ?
#
loop_
_entity_poly.entity_id
_entity_poly.type
_entity_poly.pdbx_seq_one_letter_code
_entity_poly.pdbx_strand_id
1 'polypeptide(L)'
;MRDETITFNIQQNNNIQLRYSIIKLIDKLGITSETIQITQRGGNSRDIYVVTAGTLEQQIDSEDAKIIEELKITGHLNTFDYEFLKTMPNLKIVDLSELDDTIIPASAFSGSKVSAVLLPLKLRVISDRAFYQSAITSLYIPETVESIGEYAYAETANLTGNVSIPKNTAIIGDCAFLKSAFDGTLTLEEGIRSIGESAFAHCTKV
;
A
#
# COMPACT_ATOMS: atom_id res chain seq x y z
N MET A 1 41.95 5.20 -1.89
CA MET A 1 40.67 4.44 -2.08
C MET A 1 40.31 4.61 -3.54
N ARG A 2 40.13 3.53 -4.30
CA ARG A 2 39.61 3.63 -5.66
C ARG A 2 38.07 3.71 -5.52
N ASP A 3 37.50 4.80 -6.01
CA ASP A 3 36.03 4.89 -6.18
C ASP A 3 35.64 3.88 -7.26
N GLU A 4 35.13 2.73 -6.83
CA GLU A 4 34.59 1.74 -7.75
C GLU A 4 33.09 2.10 -7.94
N THR A 5 32.77 2.63 -9.11
CA THR A 5 31.40 2.91 -9.51
C THR A 5 30.82 1.66 -10.14
N ILE A 6 29.73 1.14 -9.58
CA ILE A 6 28.93 0.06 -10.16
C ILE A 6 27.80 0.69 -10.95
N THR A 7 27.75 0.46 -12.26
CA THR A 7 26.68 0.96 -13.12
C THR A 7 25.73 -0.16 -13.48
N PHE A 8 24.45 0.03 -13.20
CA PHE A 8 23.38 -0.89 -13.59
C PHE A 8 22.63 -0.33 -14.80
N ASN A 9 22.54 -1.11 -15.88
CA ASN A 9 21.68 -0.81 -17.01
C ASN A 9 20.31 -1.48 -16.77
N ILE A 10 19.31 -0.69 -16.39
CA ILE A 10 17.95 -1.16 -16.18
C ILE A 10 17.15 -0.89 -17.46
N GLN A 11 16.61 -1.94 -18.09
CA GLN A 11 15.72 -1.77 -19.24
C GLN A 11 14.43 -1.09 -18.80
N GLN A 12 13.91 -0.19 -19.64
CA GLN A 12 12.64 0.49 -19.38
C GLN A 12 11.52 -0.53 -19.10
N ASN A 13 10.78 -0.31 -18.04
CA ASN A 13 9.63 -1.12 -17.71
C ASN A 13 8.41 -0.60 -18.49
N ASN A 14 8.07 -1.25 -19.59
CA ASN A 14 6.89 -0.91 -20.39
C ASN A 14 5.61 -1.61 -19.88
N ASN A 15 5.71 -2.39 -18.81
CA ASN A 15 4.58 -3.01 -18.15
C ASN A 15 4.13 -2.17 -16.97
N ILE A 16 2.83 -2.17 -16.70
CA ILE A 16 2.19 -1.45 -15.59
C ILE A 16 2.58 -2.02 -14.21
N GLN A 17 3.13 -3.24 -14.16
CA GLN A 17 3.50 -3.88 -12.90
C GLN A 17 4.75 -3.25 -12.30
N LEU A 18 4.64 -2.89 -11.03
CA LEU A 18 5.79 -2.51 -10.21
C LEU A 18 6.80 -3.66 -10.20
N ARG A 19 8.03 -3.39 -10.62
CA ARG A 19 9.14 -4.32 -10.47
C ARG A 19 10.04 -3.81 -9.36
N TYR A 20 10.26 -4.62 -8.37
CA TYR A 20 11.28 -4.35 -7.36
C TYR A 20 12.33 -5.44 -7.37
N SER A 21 13.56 -5.06 -7.12
CA SER A 21 14.69 -5.98 -6.95
C SER A 21 15.50 -5.53 -5.76
N ILE A 22 15.87 -6.48 -4.94
CA ILE A 22 16.78 -6.24 -3.82
C ILE A 22 18.16 -6.70 -4.25
N ILE A 23 19.11 -5.78 -4.29
CA ILE A 23 20.54 -6.08 -4.51
C ILE A 23 21.24 -6.06 -3.17
N LYS A 24 21.83 -7.19 -2.80
CA LYS A 24 22.67 -7.28 -1.61
C LYS A 24 24.12 -7.16 -2.04
N LEU A 25 24.82 -6.15 -1.56
CA LEU A 25 26.26 -6.04 -1.72
C LEU A 25 26.92 -6.89 -0.63
N ILE A 26 27.67 -7.90 -1.07
CA ILE A 26 28.34 -8.85 -0.20
C ILE A 26 29.83 -8.63 -0.35
N ASP A 27 30.54 -8.43 0.74
CA ASP A 27 32.00 -8.31 0.72
C ASP A 27 32.68 -9.67 0.47
N LYS A 28 34.01 -9.66 0.36
CA LYS A 28 34.81 -10.87 0.12
C LYS A 28 34.71 -11.93 1.25
N LEU A 29 34.18 -11.54 2.40
CA LEU A 29 33.98 -12.41 3.56
C LEU A 29 32.57 -12.98 3.62
N GLY A 30 31.70 -12.63 2.66
CA GLY A 30 30.30 -13.06 2.61
C GLY A 30 29.37 -12.28 3.55
N ILE A 31 29.83 -11.14 4.08
CA ILE A 31 29.04 -10.27 4.94
C ILE A 31 28.29 -9.26 4.08
N THR A 32 26.97 -9.17 4.24
CA THR A 32 26.17 -8.15 3.54
C THR A 32 26.55 -6.77 4.07
N SER A 33 27.13 -5.92 3.22
CA SER A 33 27.55 -4.56 3.56
C SER A 33 26.41 -3.58 3.36
N GLU A 34 25.62 -3.74 2.29
CA GLU A 34 24.52 -2.86 1.96
C GLU A 34 23.40 -3.61 1.23
N THR A 35 22.20 -3.09 1.35
CA THR A 35 21.01 -3.58 0.61
C THR A 35 20.45 -2.40 -0.19
N ILE A 36 20.40 -2.54 -1.50
CA ILE A 36 19.82 -1.56 -2.40
C ILE A 36 18.48 -2.11 -2.90
N GLN A 37 17.41 -1.39 -2.65
CA GLN A 37 16.12 -1.67 -3.24
C GLN A 37 15.96 -0.83 -4.51
N ILE A 38 15.76 -1.51 -5.65
CA ILE A 38 15.48 -0.86 -6.92
C ILE A 38 14.01 -1.05 -7.23
N THR A 39 13.30 0.06 -7.40
CA THR A 39 11.92 0.08 -7.87
C THR A 39 11.87 0.64 -9.27
N GLN A 40 11.34 -0.13 -10.21
CA GLN A 40 11.16 0.31 -11.59
C GLN A 40 9.67 0.49 -11.87
N ARG A 41 9.27 1.70 -12.25
CA ARG A 41 7.88 2.07 -12.50
C ARG A 41 7.52 1.89 -13.98
N GLY A 42 6.23 1.77 -14.23
CA GLY A 42 5.65 1.68 -15.59
C GLY A 42 5.66 3.01 -16.34
N GLY A 43 5.30 2.98 -17.63
CA GLY A 43 5.36 4.14 -18.54
C GLY A 43 4.43 5.32 -18.17
N ASN A 44 3.28 5.05 -17.52
CA ASN A 44 2.30 6.06 -17.07
C ASN A 44 2.40 6.33 -15.57
N SER A 45 3.62 6.40 -15.06
CA SER A 45 3.93 6.64 -13.65
C SER A 45 4.24 8.12 -13.41
N ARG A 46 3.84 8.64 -12.22
CA ARG A 46 4.17 9.98 -11.74
C ARG A 46 4.59 9.95 -10.29
N ASP A 47 5.53 10.83 -9.94
CA ASP A 47 5.93 11.11 -8.57
C ASP A 47 5.50 12.54 -8.23
N ILE A 48 4.74 12.71 -7.14
CA ILE A 48 4.19 14.00 -6.73
C ILE A 48 4.50 14.24 -5.25
N TYR A 49 4.98 15.45 -4.97
CA TYR A 49 5.15 15.94 -3.61
C TYR A 49 4.02 16.90 -3.24
N VAL A 50 3.16 16.51 -2.31
CA VAL A 50 2.03 17.31 -1.85
C VAL A 50 2.46 18.13 -0.64
N VAL A 51 2.76 19.40 -0.87
CA VAL A 51 3.19 20.34 0.18
C VAL A 51 2.04 20.65 1.15
N THR A 52 0.86 20.86 0.61
CA THR A 52 -0.34 21.21 1.38
C THR A 52 -1.41 20.15 1.13
N ALA A 53 -1.81 19.45 2.17
CA ALA A 53 -2.86 18.43 2.08
C ALA A 53 -4.16 19.02 1.52
N GLY A 54 -4.80 18.29 0.60
CA GLY A 54 -6.00 18.73 -0.13
C GLY A 54 -5.72 19.43 -1.45
N THR A 55 -4.47 19.43 -1.93
CA THR A 55 -4.09 20.11 -3.17
C THR A 55 -3.62 19.17 -4.30
N LEU A 56 -3.74 17.85 -4.13
CA LEU A 56 -3.29 16.88 -5.12
C LEU A 56 -3.97 17.10 -6.48
N GLU A 57 -5.28 17.35 -6.51
CA GLU A 57 -6.04 17.63 -7.74
C GLU A 57 -5.50 18.85 -8.51
N GLN A 58 -4.94 19.84 -7.81
CA GLN A 58 -4.37 21.02 -8.43
C GLN A 58 -3.02 20.77 -9.10
N GLN A 59 -2.37 19.64 -8.79
CA GLN A 59 -1.05 19.28 -9.29
C GLN A 59 -1.11 18.28 -10.45
N ILE A 60 -2.28 17.73 -10.73
CA ILE A 60 -2.51 16.76 -11.81
C ILE A 60 -3.59 17.34 -12.72
N ASP A 61 -3.22 17.66 -13.96
CA ASP A 61 -4.22 18.12 -14.91
C ASP A 61 -5.20 17.02 -15.32
N SER A 62 -6.34 17.41 -15.90
CA SER A 62 -7.42 16.49 -16.22
C SER A 62 -7.07 15.44 -17.28
N GLU A 63 -6.10 15.71 -18.15
CA GLU A 63 -5.66 14.75 -19.17
C GLU A 63 -4.65 13.76 -18.56
N ASP A 64 -3.72 14.23 -17.73
CA ASP A 64 -2.82 13.39 -16.98
C ASP A 64 -3.59 12.46 -16.03
N ALA A 65 -4.62 12.97 -15.34
CA ALA A 65 -5.46 12.16 -14.46
C ALA A 65 -6.12 10.96 -15.16
N LYS A 66 -6.36 11.06 -16.46
CA LYS A 66 -6.96 9.98 -17.27
C LYS A 66 -5.97 8.89 -17.67
N ILE A 67 -4.67 9.19 -17.72
CA ILE A 67 -3.65 8.28 -18.25
C ILE A 67 -2.73 7.71 -17.18
N ILE A 68 -2.64 8.33 -15.99
CA ILE A 68 -1.81 7.86 -14.89
C ILE A 68 -2.34 6.51 -14.39
N GLU A 69 -1.46 5.51 -14.35
CA GLU A 69 -1.74 4.17 -13.85
C GLU A 69 -1.02 3.88 -12.54
N GLU A 70 0.07 4.58 -12.29
CA GLU A 70 0.88 4.45 -11.07
C GLU A 70 1.25 5.83 -10.55
N LEU A 71 0.98 6.08 -9.27
CA LEU A 71 1.24 7.35 -8.61
C LEU A 71 1.99 7.14 -7.31
N LYS A 72 3.18 7.70 -7.21
CA LYS A 72 3.88 7.85 -5.93
C LYS A 72 3.60 9.22 -5.36
N ILE A 73 3.21 9.25 -4.09
CA ILE A 73 2.89 10.48 -3.38
C ILE A 73 3.75 10.57 -2.14
N THR A 74 4.35 11.74 -1.95
CA THR A 74 5.10 12.11 -0.75
C THR A 74 4.54 13.40 -0.19
N GLY A 75 4.88 13.75 1.06
CA GLY A 75 4.30 14.91 1.75
C GLY A 75 3.09 14.52 2.59
N HIS A 76 1.98 15.27 2.52
CA HIS A 76 0.81 15.07 3.36
C HIS A 76 -0.48 15.01 2.54
N LEU A 77 -1.37 14.08 2.89
CA LEU A 77 -2.68 13.93 2.27
C LEU A 77 -3.81 14.14 3.29
N ASN A 78 -4.96 14.60 2.79
CA ASN A 78 -6.20 14.61 3.54
C ASN A 78 -7.33 13.91 2.76
N THR A 79 -8.54 13.92 3.29
CA THR A 79 -9.68 13.21 2.69
C THR A 79 -10.00 13.68 1.27
N PHE A 80 -9.79 14.94 0.92
CA PHE A 80 -10.03 15.45 -0.43
C PHE A 80 -9.06 14.83 -1.44
N ASP A 81 -7.79 14.65 -1.07
CA ASP A 81 -6.81 14.00 -1.94
C ASP A 81 -7.17 12.54 -2.20
N TYR A 82 -7.62 11.80 -1.18
CA TYR A 82 -8.08 10.42 -1.35
C TYR A 82 -9.34 10.33 -2.21
N GLU A 83 -10.29 11.28 -2.08
CA GLU A 83 -11.45 11.34 -2.97
C GLU A 83 -11.02 11.57 -4.42
N PHE A 84 -10.08 12.48 -4.66
CA PHE A 84 -9.54 12.71 -6.00
C PHE A 84 -8.89 11.45 -6.59
N LEU A 85 -8.08 10.71 -5.83
CA LEU A 85 -7.49 9.44 -6.30
C LEU A 85 -8.55 8.44 -6.80
N LYS A 86 -9.71 8.39 -6.15
CA LYS A 86 -10.81 7.50 -6.56
C LYS A 86 -11.46 7.91 -7.89
N THR A 87 -11.32 9.18 -8.30
CA THR A 87 -11.84 9.67 -9.59
C THR A 87 -10.96 9.32 -10.78
N MET A 88 -9.70 8.95 -10.55
CA MET A 88 -8.73 8.64 -11.61
C MET A 88 -9.05 7.28 -12.26
N PRO A 89 -9.49 7.25 -13.53
CA PRO A 89 -10.13 6.05 -14.09
C PRO A 89 -9.17 4.89 -14.33
N ASN A 90 -7.90 5.18 -14.55
CA ASN A 90 -6.88 4.20 -14.91
C ASN A 90 -5.86 3.96 -13.79
N LEU A 91 -6.00 4.62 -12.63
CA LEU A 91 -5.08 4.48 -11.50
C LEU A 91 -5.20 3.06 -10.92
N LYS A 92 -4.08 2.33 -10.90
CA LYS A 92 -3.97 0.94 -10.44
C LYS A 92 -3.08 0.80 -9.22
N ILE A 93 -2.02 1.61 -9.16
CA ILE A 93 -1.02 1.52 -8.09
C ILE A 93 -0.85 2.88 -7.44
N VAL A 94 -0.96 2.91 -6.11
CA VAL A 94 -0.68 4.11 -5.31
C VAL A 94 0.42 3.77 -4.31
N ASP A 95 1.56 4.45 -4.45
CA ASP A 95 2.69 4.31 -3.53
C ASP A 95 2.70 5.46 -2.54
N LEU A 96 2.34 5.15 -1.29
CA LEU A 96 2.34 6.06 -0.14
C LEU A 96 3.47 5.73 0.85
N SER A 97 4.43 4.86 0.47
CA SER A 97 5.44 4.33 1.39
C SER A 97 6.29 5.40 2.06
N GLU A 98 6.49 6.53 1.39
CA GLU A 98 7.27 7.68 1.90
C GLU A 98 6.40 8.83 2.44
N LEU A 99 5.08 8.62 2.60
CA LEU A 99 4.22 9.58 3.29
C LEU A 99 4.58 9.65 4.78
N ASP A 100 4.55 10.84 5.35
CA ASP A 100 4.75 11.05 6.77
C ASP A 100 3.49 10.82 7.62
N ASP A 101 2.34 10.64 6.95
CA ASP A 101 1.07 10.41 7.60
C ASP A 101 1.06 9.04 8.32
N THR A 102 0.52 9.04 9.51
CA THR A 102 0.43 7.84 10.36
C THR A 102 -0.95 7.19 10.34
N ILE A 103 -1.87 7.73 9.56
CA ILE A 103 -3.27 7.29 9.50
C ILE A 103 -3.71 7.22 8.04
N ILE A 104 -4.25 6.07 7.63
CA ILE A 104 -5.10 6.00 6.43
C ILE A 104 -6.50 6.36 6.88
N PRO A 105 -7.09 7.46 6.37
CA PRO A 105 -8.39 7.94 6.85
C PRO A 105 -9.54 7.00 6.49
N ALA A 106 -10.66 7.22 7.15
CA ALA A 106 -11.87 6.44 6.88
C ALA A 106 -12.28 6.56 5.42
N SER A 107 -12.63 5.42 4.82
CA SER A 107 -13.08 5.28 3.42
C SER A 107 -12.07 5.76 2.36
N ALA A 108 -10.79 5.92 2.69
CA ALA A 108 -9.75 6.44 1.78
C ALA A 108 -9.75 5.76 0.40
N PHE A 109 -9.84 4.44 0.36
CA PHE A 109 -9.87 3.64 -0.86
C PHE A 109 -11.16 2.82 -0.99
N SER A 110 -12.21 3.19 -0.26
CA SER A 110 -13.50 2.49 -0.34
C SER A 110 -14.05 2.53 -1.77
N GLY A 111 -14.39 1.36 -2.33
CA GLY A 111 -14.90 1.21 -3.69
C GLY A 111 -13.91 1.57 -4.80
N SER A 112 -12.64 1.82 -4.47
CA SER A 112 -11.63 2.23 -5.46
C SER A 112 -11.25 1.08 -6.40
N LYS A 113 -10.84 1.45 -7.62
CA LYS A 113 -10.30 0.51 -8.63
C LYS A 113 -8.80 0.24 -8.46
N VAL A 114 -8.17 0.88 -7.49
CA VAL A 114 -6.74 0.69 -7.20
C VAL A 114 -6.51 -0.76 -6.77
N SER A 115 -5.59 -1.43 -7.47
CA SER A 115 -5.29 -2.85 -7.25
C SER A 115 -4.12 -3.07 -6.29
N ALA A 116 -3.28 -2.06 -6.07
CA ALA A 116 -2.18 -2.11 -5.12
C ALA A 116 -1.98 -0.76 -4.42
N VAL A 117 -1.80 -0.80 -3.11
CA VAL A 117 -1.44 0.37 -2.30
C VAL A 117 -0.24 0.00 -1.45
N LEU A 118 0.87 0.73 -1.62
CA LEU A 118 2.01 0.63 -0.73
C LEU A 118 1.78 1.59 0.43
N LEU A 119 1.57 1.04 1.61
CA LEU A 119 1.22 1.81 2.81
C LEU A 119 2.43 2.55 3.40
N PRO A 120 2.21 3.70 4.08
CA PRO A 120 3.27 4.45 4.74
C PRO A 120 4.04 3.59 5.76
N LEU A 121 5.37 3.71 5.76
CA LEU A 121 6.22 2.94 6.68
C LEU A 121 6.01 3.31 8.17
N LYS A 122 5.47 4.50 8.43
CA LYS A 122 5.15 5.00 9.78
C LYS A 122 3.67 4.85 10.14
N LEU A 123 2.90 4.13 9.34
CA LEU A 123 1.46 3.97 9.52
C LEU A 123 1.15 3.32 10.87
N ARG A 124 0.21 3.90 11.61
CA ARG A 124 -0.26 3.39 12.90
C ARG A 124 -1.72 2.97 12.89
N VAL A 125 -2.54 3.65 12.09
CA VAL A 125 -3.98 3.40 12.07
C VAL A 125 -4.47 3.24 10.64
N ILE A 126 -5.19 2.14 10.41
CA ILE A 126 -6.02 1.95 9.23
C ILE A 126 -7.45 2.14 9.69
N SER A 127 -8.07 3.27 9.30
CA SER A 127 -9.38 3.66 9.81
C SER A 127 -10.53 2.85 9.21
N ASP A 128 -11.74 3.09 9.72
CA ASP A 128 -12.94 2.38 9.31
C ASP A 128 -13.18 2.47 7.80
N ARG A 129 -13.50 1.32 7.20
CA ARG A 129 -13.80 1.21 5.76
C ARG A 129 -12.69 1.70 4.83
N ALA A 130 -11.47 1.83 5.30
CA ALA A 130 -10.37 2.40 4.51
C ALA A 130 -10.23 1.73 3.13
N PHE A 131 -10.41 0.43 3.04
CA PHE A 131 -10.35 -0.37 1.80
C PHE A 131 -11.64 -1.16 1.53
N TYR A 132 -12.76 -0.76 2.12
CA TYR A 132 -14.04 -1.45 1.93
C TYR A 132 -14.40 -1.55 0.45
N GLN A 133 -14.71 -2.77 -0.03
CA GLN A 133 -15.04 -3.06 -1.45
C GLN A 133 -13.99 -2.56 -2.46
N SER A 134 -12.75 -2.37 -2.05
CA SER A 134 -11.68 -1.97 -2.97
C SER A 134 -11.21 -3.12 -3.86
N ALA A 135 -10.57 -2.78 -4.98
CA ALA A 135 -10.05 -3.76 -5.93
C ALA A 135 -8.65 -4.28 -5.60
N ILE A 136 -8.14 -4.06 -4.37
CA ILE A 136 -6.79 -4.53 -3.98
C ILE A 136 -6.64 -6.03 -4.16
N THR A 137 -5.48 -6.45 -4.67
CA THR A 137 -5.16 -7.85 -4.99
C THR A 137 -4.19 -8.49 -4.00
N SER A 138 -3.46 -7.68 -3.24
CA SER A 138 -2.51 -8.10 -2.22
C SER A 138 -2.52 -7.13 -1.05
N LEU A 139 -2.09 -7.61 0.11
CA LEU A 139 -2.06 -6.82 1.33
C LEU A 139 -0.74 -7.02 2.06
N TYR A 140 -0.07 -5.91 2.35
CA TYR A 140 1.03 -5.84 3.30
C TYR A 140 0.68 -4.81 4.37
N ILE A 141 0.61 -5.23 5.62
CA ILE A 141 0.36 -4.35 6.78
C ILE A 141 1.70 -4.06 7.44
N PRO A 142 2.15 -2.79 7.48
CA PRO A 142 3.40 -2.43 8.13
C PRO A 142 3.44 -2.81 9.62
N GLU A 143 4.62 -3.19 10.10
CA GLU A 143 4.85 -3.58 11.50
C GLU A 143 4.48 -2.48 12.52
N THR A 144 4.38 -1.24 12.07
CA THR A 144 4.04 -0.07 12.90
C THR A 144 2.54 0.08 13.15
N VAL A 145 1.69 -0.69 12.44
CA VAL A 145 0.23 -0.59 12.57
C VAL A 145 -0.23 -1.10 13.94
N GLU A 146 -0.96 -0.27 14.65
CA GLU A 146 -1.49 -0.52 16.00
C GLU A 146 -2.98 -0.90 15.99
N SER A 147 -3.72 -0.40 15.01
CA SER A 147 -5.15 -0.69 14.89
C SER A 147 -5.65 -0.76 13.45
N ILE A 148 -6.60 -1.66 13.25
CA ILE A 148 -7.36 -1.82 12.00
C ILE A 148 -8.83 -1.59 12.35
N GLY A 149 -9.47 -0.64 11.68
CA GLY A 149 -10.82 -0.19 11.96
C GLY A 149 -11.92 -1.13 11.49
N GLU A 150 -13.14 -0.73 11.76
CA GLU A 150 -14.38 -1.44 11.40
C GLU A 150 -14.51 -1.50 9.86
N TYR A 151 -14.81 -2.70 9.31
CA TYR A 151 -14.90 -2.95 7.86
C TYR A 151 -13.67 -2.53 7.04
N ALA A 152 -12.50 -2.34 7.63
CA ALA A 152 -11.36 -1.73 6.95
C ALA A 152 -11.00 -2.42 5.64
N TYR A 153 -11.06 -3.74 5.57
CA TYR A 153 -10.78 -4.56 4.39
C TYR A 153 -11.97 -5.46 3.99
N ALA A 154 -13.17 -5.14 4.48
CA ALA A 154 -14.32 -5.98 4.18
C ALA A 154 -14.69 -5.94 2.68
N GLU A 155 -15.19 -7.08 2.19
CA GLU A 155 -15.63 -7.26 0.80
C GLU A 155 -14.55 -6.96 -0.27
N THR A 156 -13.28 -7.16 0.07
CA THR A 156 -12.16 -7.10 -0.90
C THR A 156 -12.13 -8.38 -1.74
N ALA A 157 -12.99 -8.43 -2.76
CA ALA A 157 -13.24 -9.64 -3.54
C ALA A 157 -12.05 -10.11 -4.41
N ASN A 158 -11.07 -9.24 -4.66
CA ASN A 158 -9.89 -9.53 -5.47
C ASN A 158 -8.63 -9.83 -4.64
N LEU A 159 -8.71 -9.72 -3.31
CA LEU A 159 -7.58 -9.98 -2.43
C LEU A 159 -7.20 -11.45 -2.49
N THR A 160 -5.91 -11.74 -2.72
CA THR A 160 -5.36 -13.10 -2.80
C THR A 160 -4.12 -13.23 -1.93
N GLY A 161 -3.67 -14.47 -1.72
CA GLY A 161 -2.45 -14.76 -0.97
C GLY A 161 -2.63 -14.71 0.54
N ASN A 162 -1.51 -14.55 1.23
CA ASN A 162 -1.46 -14.57 2.69
C ASN A 162 -1.83 -13.21 3.29
N VAL A 163 -2.45 -13.23 4.46
CA VAL A 163 -2.66 -12.04 5.29
C VAL A 163 -1.93 -12.24 6.61
N SER A 164 -1.01 -11.33 6.93
CA SER A 164 -0.31 -11.31 8.22
C SER A 164 -0.68 -10.05 8.98
N ILE A 165 -1.16 -10.24 10.20
CA ILE A 165 -1.44 -9.16 11.14
C ILE A 165 -0.23 -9.05 12.07
N PRO A 166 0.53 -7.94 12.02
CA PRO A 166 1.78 -7.81 12.72
C PRO A 166 1.59 -7.63 14.25
N LYS A 167 2.63 -7.93 15.00
CA LYS A 167 2.66 -7.99 16.48
C LYS A 167 2.25 -6.69 17.19
N ASN A 168 2.41 -5.54 16.53
CA ASN A 168 2.03 -4.27 17.15
C ASN A 168 0.55 -3.95 16.98
N THR A 169 -0.18 -4.70 16.15
CA THR A 169 -1.62 -4.52 15.95
C THR A 169 -2.39 -5.03 17.17
N ALA A 170 -2.78 -4.12 18.04
CA ALA A 170 -3.51 -4.46 19.26
C ALA A 170 -5.02 -4.63 19.05
N ILE A 171 -5.60 -3.96 18.05
CA ILE A 171 -7.04 -3.89 17.85
C ILE A 171 -7.37 -4.21 16.39
N ILE A 172 -8.29 -5.16 16.20
CA ILE A 172 -8.94 -5.43 14.92
C ILE A 172 -10.44 -5.17 15.12
N GLY A 173 -10.98 -4.23 14.37
CA GLY A 173 -12.37 -3.79 14.48
C GLY A 173 -13.40 -4.82 14.00
N ASP A 174 -14.67 -4.52 14.23
CA ASP A 174 -15.77 -5.36 13.79
C ASP A 174 -15.78 -5.49 12.27
N CYS A 175 -16.02 -6.70 11.78
CA CYS A 175 -16.10 -6.99 10.35
C CYS A 175 -14.85 -6.55 9.55
N ALA A 176 -13.70 -6.34 10.16
CA ALA A 176 -12.53 -5.74 9.52
C ALA A 176 -12.14 -6.41 8.20
N PHE A 177 -12.26 -7.74 8.09
CA PHE A 177 -11.98 -8.55 6.90
C PHE A 177 -13.22 -9.34 6.43
N LEU A 178 -14.41 -8.95 6.84
CA LEU A 178 -15.65 -9.65 6.47
C LEU A 178 -15.72 -9.88 4.96
N LYS A 179 -15.91 -11.13 4.52
CA LYS A 179 -16.01 -11.52 3.10
C LYS A 179 -14.81 -11.14 2.24
N SER A 180 -13.62 -10.95 2.83
CA SER A 180 -12.39 -10.80 2.06
C SER A 180 -12.03 -12.12 1.38
N ALA A 181 -11.49 -12.06 0.14
CA ALA A 181 -11.30 -13.25 -0.70
C ALA A 181 -9.89 -13.84 -0.63
N PHE A 182 -9.05 -13.48 0.36
CA PHE A 182 -7.71 -14.05 0.47
C PHE A 182 -7.77 -15.58 0.59
N ASP A 183 -6.86 -16.27 -0.08
CA ASP A 183 -6.86 -17.72 -0.29
C ASP A 183 -5.61 -18.40 0.25
N GLY A 184 -4.80 -17.68 0.98
CA GLY A 184 -3.62 -18.16 1.66
C GLY A 184 -3.80 -18.27 3.17
N THR A 185 -2.69 -18.24 3.88
CA THR A 185 -2.66 -18.33 5.34
C THR A 185 -3.00 -17.01 6.00
N LEU A 186 -3.86 -17.03 7.01
CA LEU A 186 -4.02 -15.95 7.96
C LEU A 186 -3.06 -16.14 9.13
N THR A 187 -2.11 -15.22 9.30
CA THR A 187 -1.19 -15.22 10.44
C THR A 187 -1.56 -14.08 11.39
N LEU A 188 -1.82 -14.40 12.63
CA LEU A 188 -2.01 -13.45 13.71
C LEU A 188 -0.79 -13.52 14.62
N GLU A 189 0.04 -12.47 14.62
CA GLU A 189 1.20 -12.42 15.52
C GLU A 189 0.80 -12.10 16.97
N GLU A 190 1.70 -12.34 17.91
CA GLU A 190 1.46 -12.01 19.31
C GLU A 190 1.27 -10.50 19.51
N GLY A 191 0.36 -10.10 20.40
CA GLY A 191 0.11 -8.68 20.72
C GLY A 191 -1.32 -8.22 20.51
N ILE A 192 -2.14 -9.01 19.80
CA ILE A 192 -3.55 -8.69 19.60
C ILE A 192 -4.29 -8.76 20.94
N ARG A 193 -4.99 -7.70 21.28
CA ARG A 193 -5.77 -7.55 22.53
C ARG A 193 -7.26 -7.66 22.30
N SER A 194 -7.72 -7.28 21.10
CA SER A 194 -9.15 -7.31 20.75
C SER A 194 -9.33 -7.65 19.28
N ILE A 195 -10.25 -8.58 19.02
CA ILE A 195 -10.76 -8.89 17.69
C ILE A 195 -12.27 -8.64 17.75
N GLY A 196 -12.76 -7.77 16.88
CA GLY A 196 -14.16 -7.38 16.81
C GLY A 196 -15.06 -8.48 16.31
N GLU A 197 -16.36 -8.26 16.45
CA GLU A 197 -17.39 -9.20 16.00
C GLU A 197 -17.27 -9.43 14.49
N SER A 198 -17.32 -10.71 14.06
CA SER A 198 -17.29 -11.09 12.65
C SER A 198 -16.07 -10.59 11.87
N ALA A 199 -14.95 -10.26 12.54
CA ALA A 199 -13.78 -9.63 11.94
C ALA A 199 -13.23 -10.41 10.72
N PHE A 200 -13.30 -11.73 10.72
CA PHE A 200 -12.85 -12.61 9.62
C PHE A 200 -13.98 -13.51 9.09
N ALA A 201 -15.25 -13.14 9.35
CA ALA A 201 -16.37 -13.97 8.93
C ALA A 201 -16.47 -14.01 7.39
N HIS A 202 -16.85 -15.19 6.88
CA HIS A 202 -17.02 -15.42 5.44
C HIS A 202 -15.78 -15.14 4.56
N CYS A 203 -14.59 -15.22 5.12
CA CYS A 203 -13.35 -15.30 4.34
C CYS A 203 -13.29 -16.69 3.71
N THR A 204 -13.86 -16.85 2.51
CA THR A 204 -14.33 -18.13 1.96
C THR A 204 -13.26 -19.05 1.39
N LYS A 205 -12.00 -18.67 1.44
CA LYS A 205 -10.89 -19.46 0.87
C LYS A 205 -9.82 -19.82 1.89
N VAL A 206 -10.08 -19.58 3.15
CA VAL A 206 -9.19 -19.93 4.27
C VAL A 206 -9.54 -21.30 4.82
#